data_b5728b3cb17d5ce9e44c5ea771f37457
#
_entry.id   b5728b3cb17d5ce9e44c5ea771f37457
#
_cell.length_a   1.000
_cell.length_b   1.000
_cell.length_c   1.000
_cell.angle_alpha   90.00
_cell.angle_beta   90.00
_cell.angle_gamma   90.00
#
_symmetry.space_group_name_H-M   'P 1'
#
loop_
_entity.id
_entity.type
_entity.pdbx_description
1 polymer ?
#
loop_
_entity_poly.entity_id
_entity_poly.type
_entity_poly.pdbx_seq_one_letter_code
_entity_poly.pdbx_strand_id
1 'polypeptide(L)'
;MRRSSTAARRFRRTGVAVLLAAVLSTAAGCGGSDSTSPATGETRPDTAGLVDLGNGRSIHMECRGSSGPTVVLVAGLGERADNFMITSADPTSDEGSVFPAVAGFTRVCAYDRPGTTILTEDGFESSRSTPVEVPATVDDSAEDLDLLLRASGEEGPYVLAGHSLGGPIVRLYAAAHPDDVAGIVFIDALSENLGDGLTAAQVESFEQLNSAASQGRPPGSEETFYSTAVVPLLRDVPAAPPVPTIVLTADEWPLTAEVVESGRAAGTLPEFVTVEFTDALWASQLVAQDVLAAKF
;
A
#
# COMPACT_ATOMS: atom_id res chain seq x y z
N MET A 1 -27.83 27.30 -28.03
CA MET A 1 -28.34 27.82 -26.74
C MET A 1 -29.22 26.78 -26.07
N ARG A 2 -28.68 26.02 -25.13
CA ARG A 2 -29.45 25.34 -24.07
C ARG A 2 -28.53 25.26 -22.87
N ARG A 3 -28.93 25.98 -21.80
CA ARG A 3 -28.25 25.99 -20.49
C ARG A 3 -28.68 24.72 -19.72
N SER A 4 -27.73 23.95 -19.24
CA SER A 4 -27.97 22.86 -18.29
C SER A 4 -27.61 23.38 -16.88
N SER A 5 -28.60 23.38 -16.00
CA SER A 5 -28.49 23.85 -14.62
C SER A 5 -28.01 22.75 -13.72
N THR A 6 -26.90 23.01 -13.03
CA THR A 6 -26.36 22.17 -11.96
C THR A 6 -27.18 22.34 -10.70
N ALA A 7 -27.85 21.29 -10.25
CA ALA A 7 -28.60 21.27 -8.99
C ALA A 7 -27.70 20.84 -7.84
N ALA A 8 -27.30 21.78 -7.00
CA ALA A 8 -26.64 21.51 -5.73
C ALA A 8 -27.65 20.93 -4.72
N ARG A 9 -27.39 19.68 -4.28
CA ARG A 9 -28.15 19.06 -3.17
C ARG A 9 -27.61 19.57 -1.83
N ARG A 10 -28.41 20.41 -1.15
CA ARG A 10 -28.18 20.78 0.24
C ARG A 10 -28.68 19.66 1.16
N PHE A 11 -27.78 19.09 1.97
CA PHE A 11 -28.13 18.20 3.07
C PHE A 11 -28.75 19.00 4.22
N ARG A 12 -30.02 18.74 4.55
CA ARG A 12 -30.68 19.23 5.76
C ARG A 12 -30.34 18.31 6.93
N ARG A 13 -29.73 18.87 7.96
CA ARG A 13 -29.60 18.23 9.27
C ARG A 13 -30.95 18.24 9.96
N THR A 14 -31.53 17.07 10.20
CA THR A 14 -32.65 16.86 11.12
C THR A 14 -32.07 16.38 12.45
N GLY A 15 -32.21 17.23 13.47
CA GLY A 15 -31.87 16.85 14.84
C GLY A 15 -32.94 15.93 15.41
N VAL A 16 -32.50 14.84 16.01
CA VAL A 16 -33.34 13.96 16.85
C VAL A 16 -33.00 14.24 18.30
N ALA A 17 -33.95 14.82 19.02
CA ALA A 17 -33.88 14.98 20.46
C ALA A 17 -34.26 13.64 21.13
N VAL A 18 -33.35 13.07 21.93
CA VAL A 18 -33.63 11.89 22.76
C VAL A 18 -33.97 12.38 24.16
N LEU A 19 -35.19 12.10 24.60
CA LEU A 19 -35.66 12.28 25.97
C LEU A 19 -35.03 11.22 26.88
N LEU A 20 -34.34 11.66 27.94
CA LEU A 20 -33.94 10.82 29.06
C LEU A 20 -35.16 10.57 29.99
N ALA A 21 -35.56 9.32 30.15
CA ALA A 21 -36.39 8.90 31.25
C ALA A 21 -35.53 8.18 32.29
N ALA A 22 -35.39 8.78 33.47
CA ALA A 22 -34.72 8.20 34.59
C ALA A 22 -35.68 7.21 35.31
N VAL A 23 -35.27 5.96 35.45
CA VAL A 23 -35.90 4.99 36.35
C VAL A 23 -34.89 4.62 37.44
N LEU A 24 -35.12 5.11 38.66
CA LEU A 24 -34.44 4.60 39.85
C LEU A 24 -35.05 3.25 40.22
N SER A 25 -34.23 2.22 40.24
CA SER A 25 -34.55 0.95 40.93
C SER A 25 -33.40 0.61 41.84
N THR A 26 -33.66 0.69 43.14
CA THR A 26 -32.77 0.18 44.18
C THR A 26 -32.95 -1.33 44.31
N ALA A 27 -31.89 -2.08 44.12
CA ALA A 27 -31.78 -3.46 44.59
C ALA A 27 -30.39 -3.68 45.19
N ALA A 28 -30.37 -3.92 46.51
CA ALA A 28 -29.21 -4.41 47.22
C ALA A 28 -29.03 -5.91 46.97
N GLY A 29 -27.80 -6.35 46.65
CA GLY A 29 -27.52 -7.80 46.53
C GLY A 29 -26.05 -8.07 46.24
N CYS A 30 -25.34 -8.46 47.26
CA CYS A 30 -24.15 -9.32 47.36
C CYS A 30 -23.13 -9.42 46.22
N GLY A 31 -21.92 -9.04 46.56
CA GLY A 31 -20.57 -9.49 46.27
C GLY A 31 -20.31 -10.45 45.11
N GLY A 32 -19.71 -9.91 44.06
CA GLY A 32 -18.90 -10.62 43.12
C GLY A 32 -17.90 -9.61 42.58
N SER A 33 -16.63 -9.74 43.02
CA SER A 33 -15.54 -8.90 42.53
C SER A 33 -15.14 -9.37 41.15
N ASP A 34 -15.87 -8.97 40.12
CA ASP A 34 -15.36 -8.99 38.75
C ASP A 34 -14.55 -7.72 38.52
N SER A 35 -13.27 -7.84 38.79
CA SER A 35 -12.28 -6.86 38.39
C SER A 35 -12.12 -6.90 36.87
N THR A 36 -13.03 -6.27 36.15
CA THR A 36 -12.72 -5.80 34.79
C THR A 36 -11.79 -4.59 34.97
N SER A 37 -10.51 -4.88 35.13
CA SER A 37 -9.47 -3.88 34.86
C SER A 37 -9.72 -3.34 33.43
N PRO A 38 -9.83 -2.01 33.25
CA PRO A 38 -9.65 -1.47 31.92
C PRO A 38 -8.26 -1.94 31.47
N ALA A 39 -8.19 -2.57 30.32
CA ALA A 39 -6.91 -2.86 29.69
C ALA A 39 -6.15 -1.51 29.66
N THR A 40 -5.16 -1.39 30.51
CA THR A 40 -4.16 -0.33 30.41
C THR A 40 -3.46 -0.64 29.10
N GLY A 41 -3.91 0.00 28.03
CA GLY A 41 -3.21 -0.08 26.74
C GLY A 41 -1.78 0.39 27.00
N GLU A 42 -0.86 -0.56 27.03
CA GLU A 42 0.56 -0.23 27.02
C GLU A 42 0.78 0.59 25.77
N THR A 43 1.19 1.85 25.96
CA THR A 43 1.55 2.70 24.83
C THR A 43 2.83 2.14 24.24
N ARG A 44 2.73 1.52 23.07
CA ARG A 44 3.91 1.09 22.33
C ARG A 44 4.70 2.33 21.89
N PRO A 45 6.01 2.39 22.14
CA PRO A 45 6.82 3.52 21.69
C PRO A 45 6.95 3.53 20.17
N ASP A 46 7.13 4.69 19.59
CA ASP A 46 7.55 4.82 18.20
C ASP A 46 8.95 4.21 18.06
N THR A 47 9.18 3.50 16.96
CA THR A 47 10.44 2.81 16.67
C THR A 47 10.87 3.13 15.24
N ALA A 48 12.18 3.22 15.02
CA ALA A 48 12.78 3.31 13.70
C ALA A 48 14.17 2.68 13.76
N GLY A 49 14.48 1.78 12.82
CA GLY A 49 15.78 1.15 12.76
C GLY A 49 15.78 -0.21 12.06
N LEU A 50 16.91 -0.89 12.15
CA LEU A 50 17.10 -2.21 11.57
C LEU A 50 16.54 -3.28 12.51
N VAL A 51 15.67 -4.11 11.96
CA VAL A 51 15.17 -5.35 12.57
C VAL A 51 16.03 -6.49 12.08
N ASP A 52 16.67 -7.21 12.99
CA ASP A 52 17.52 -8.36 12.67
C ASP A 52 16.64 -9.58 12.34
N LEU A 53 16.74 -10.08 11.11
CA LEU A 53 16.04 -11.29 10.66
C LEU A 53 16.82 -12.57 10.93
N GLY A 54 18.03 -12.47 11.48
CA GLY A 54 19.00 -13.54 11.58
C GLY A 54 19.83 -13.72 10.29
N ASN A 55 20.81 -14.62 10.38
CA ASN A 55 21.72 -14.94 9.27
C ASN A 55 22.43 -13.74 8.63
N GLY A 56 22.63 -12.65 9.40
CA GLY A 56 23.29 -11.44 8.94
C GLY A 56 22.40 -10.55 8.05
N ARG A 57 21.10 -10.79 8.02
CA ARG A 57 20.12 -9.98 7.30
C ARG A 57 19.34 -9.08 8.27
N SER A 58 19.10 -7.85 7.85
CA SER A 58 18.26 -6.89 8.59
C SER A 58 17.41 -6.10 7.63
N ILE A 59 16.20 -5.72 8.07
CA ILE A 59 15.28 -4.86 7.34
C ILE A 59 15.02 -3.60 8.17
N HIS A 60 15.12 -2.44 7.52
CA HIS A 60 14.76 -1.18 8.16
C HIS A 60 13.24 -1.04 8.22
N MET A 61 12.73 -0.80 9.43
CA MET A 61 11.31 -0.62 9.71
C MET A 61 11.11 0.59 10.61
N GLU A 62 10.07 1.35 10.33
CA GLU A 62 9.60 2.44 11.17
C GLU A 62 8.15 2.20 11.55
N CYS A 63 7.84 2.35 12.85
CA CYS A 63 6.50 2.21 13.39
C CYS A 63 6.15 3.40 14.27
N ARG A 64 4.95 3.96 14.11
CA ARG A 64 4.40 5.04 14.94
C ARG A 64 2.98 4.74 15.38
N GLY A 65 2.54 5.42 16.45
CA GLY A 65 1.22 5.22 17.04
C GLY A 65 1.17 4.05 18.01
N SER A 66 0.09 3.89 18.76
CA SER A 66 0.05 2.96 19.91
C SER A 66 -1.19 2.08 20.00
N SER A 67 -2.26 2.39 19.25
CA SER A 67 -3.48 1.58 19.23
C SER A 67 -3.43 0.52 18.12
N GLY A 68 -4.22 -0.55 18.25
CA GLY A 68 -4.29 -1.60 17.23
C GLY A 68 -5.61 -1.58 16.47
N PRO A 69 -5.73 -2.36 15.38
CA PRO A 69 -4.70 -3.24 14.81
C PRO A 69 -3.54 -2.47 14.18
N THR A 70 -2.36 -3.10 14.11
CA THR A 70 -1.21 -2.52 13.41
C THR A 70 -1.46 -2.53 11.90
N VAL A 71 -1.33 -1.37 11.26
CA VAL A 71 -1.32 -1.23 9.80
C VAL A 71 0.11 -1.40 9.29
N VAL A 72 0.31 -2.27 8.29
CA VAL A 72 1.61 -2.47 7.64
C VAL A 72 1.53 -1.95 6.22
N LEU A 73 2.31 -0.91 5.91
CA LEU A 73 2.37 -0.29 4.59
C LEU A 73 3.47 -0.95 3.75
N VAL A 74 3.09 -1.45 2.57
CA VAL A 74 3.98 -2.12 1.62
C VAL A 74 4.05 -1.29 0.34
N ALA A 75 5.21 -0.70 0.07
CA ALA A 75 5.43 0.25 -1.02
C ALA A 75 5.45 -0.41 -2.41
N GLY A 76 5.39 0.40 -3.45
CA GLY A 76 5.43 0.00 -4.85
C GLY A 76 6.81 -0.45 -5.35
N LEU A 77 6.91 -0.70 -6.66
CA LEU A 77 8.14 -1.17 -7.32
C LEU A 77 9.30 -0.21 -7.07
N GLY A 78 10.35 -0.73 -6.45
CA GLY A 78 11.57 0.01 -6.16
C GLY A 78 11.41 1.17 -5.18
N GLU A 79 10.31 1.28 -4.47
CA GLU A 79 10.01 2.37 -3.54
C GLU A 79 10.35 2.01 -2.08
N ARG A 80 11.04 2.92 -1.39
CA ARG A 80 11.28 2.85 0.05
C ARG A 80 10.04 3.25 0.85
N ALA A 81 10.05 2.91 2.15
CA ALA A 81 9.03 3.29 3.12
C ALA A 81 8.77 4.81 3.15
N ASP A 82 9.79 5.62 2.90
CA ASP A 82 9.72 7.09 2.90
C ASP A 82 8.65 7.64 1.94
N ASN A 83 8.30 6.90 0.87
CA ASN A 83 7.23 7.31 -0.06
C ASN A 83 5.85 7.42 0.61
N PHE A 84 5.63 6.78 1.75
CA PHE A 84 4.43 6.99 2.57
C PHE A 84 4.53 8.17 3.54
N MET A 85 5.74 8.76 3.67
CA MET A 85 6.06 9.83 4.64
C MET A 85 6.21 11.19 3.98
N ILE A 86 6.17 11.25 2.65
CA ILE A 86 6.29 12.49 1.85
C ILE A 86 5.06 12.65 0.95
N THR A 87 4.87 13.83 0.41
CA THR A 87 3.88 14.09 -0.64
C THR A 87 4.58 14.63 -1.89
N SER A 88 3.97 14.43 -3.05
CA SER A 88 4.48 15.02 -4.31
C SER A 88 4.40 16.54 -4.32
N ALA A 89 3.54 17.13 -3.48
CA ALA A 89 3.40 18.58 -3.36
C ALA A 89 4.53 19.21 -2.53
N ASP A 90 5.03 18.50 -1.51
CA ASP A 90 6.16 18.93 -0.68
C ASP A 90 6.94 17.68 -0.19
N PRO A 91 8.01 17.30 -0.89
CA PRO A 91 8.80 16.13 -0.50
C PRO A 91 9.67 16.36 0.76
N THR A 92 9.67 17.57 1.31
CA THR A 92 10.39 17.91 2.55
C THR A 92 9.51 17.89 3.80
N SER A 93 8.21 17.68 3.64
CA SER A 93 7.20 17.64 4.71
C SER A 93 6.44 16.33 4.71
N ASP A 94 6.12 15.83 5.89
CA ASP A 94 5.23 14.69 6.08
C ASP A 94 3.74 15.12 6.25
N GLU A 95 3.45 16.42 6.22
CA GLU A 95 2.10 16.94 6.35
C GLU A 95 1.22 16.48 5.17
N GLY A 96 0.12 15.80 5.50
CA GLY A 96 -0.80 15.24 4.51
C GLY A 96 -0.36 13.89 3.92
N SER A 97 0.79 13.34 4.32
CA SER A 97 1.22 12.01 3.89
C SER A 97 0.50 10.88 4.66
N VAL A 98 0.55 9.68 4.10
CA VAL A 98 -0.22 8.53 4.60
C VAL A 98 0.24 8.08 5.97
N PHE A 99 1.56 7.94 6.17
CA PHE A 99 2.12 7.35 7.37
C PHE A 99 1.77 8.13 8.65
N PRO A 100 2.02 9.45 8.77
CA PRO A 100 1.64 10.20 9.96
C PRO A 100 0.12 10.33 10.11
N ALA A 101 -0.64 10.36 9.02
CA ALA A 101 -2.10 10.41 9.09
C ALA A 101 -2.66 9.14 9.73
N VAL A 102 -2.17 7.96 9.35
CA VAL A 102 -2.57 6.67 9.95
C VAL A 102 -2.08 6.56 11.39
N ALA A 103 -0.85 7.01 11.68
CA ALA A 103 -0.29 7.05 13.03
C ALA A 103 -1.15 7.85 14.03
N GLY A 104 -1.92 8.81 13.52
CA GLY A 104 -2.82 9.64 14.33
C GLY A 104 -4.01 8.89 14.93
N PHE A 105 -4.35 7.69 14.45
CA PHE A 105 -5.50 6.94 14.94
C PHE A 105 -5.21 5.45 15.24
N THR A 106 -4.14 4.87 14.70
CA THR A 106 -3.72 3.50 15.00
C THR A 106 -2.21 3.35 14.88
N ARG A 107 -1.68 2.17 15.27
CA ARG A 107 -0.28 1.85 15.00
C ARG A 107 -0.08 1.60 13.52
N VAL A 108 0.97 2.16 12.95
CA VAL A 108 1.35 1.97 11.56
C VAL A 108 2.84 1.70 11.45
N CYS A 109 3.20 0.76 10.61
CA CYS A 109 4.58 0.41 10.28
C CYS A 109 4.79 0.48 8.77
N ALA A 110 5.96 0.97 8.36
CA ALA A 110 6.43 0.91 6.98
C ALA A 110 7.89 0.44 6.99
N TYR A 111 8.32 -0.25 5.93
CA TYR A 111 9.64 -0.85 5.88
C TYR A 111 10.26 -0.75 4.49
N ASP A 112 11.59 -0.80 4.45
CA ASP A 112 12.33 -0.81 3.20
C ASP A 112 12.56 -2.23 2.76
N ARG A 113 11.96 -2.65 1.64
CA ARG A 113 12.41 -3.90 1.01
C ARG A 113 13.87 -3.77 0.57
N PRO A 114 14.66 -4.86 0.61
CA PRO A 114 15.98 -4.86 0.00
C PRO A 114 15.92 -4.40 -1.46
N GLY A 115 16.88 -3.57 -1.86
CA GLY A 115 16.96 -3.06 -3.23
C GLY A 115 16.05 -1.88 -3.57
N THR A 116 15.11 -1.50 -2.70
CA THR A 116 14.29 -0.30 -2.92
C THR A 116 15.11 0.99 -2.78
N THR A 117 14.61 2.08 -3.33
CA THR A 117 15.30 3.37 -3.37
C THR A 117 14.35 4.53 -3.09
N ILE A 118 14.89 5.69 -2.78
CA ILE A 118 14.18 6.97 -2.83
C ILE A 118 14.94 7.93 -3.71
N LEU A 119 14.23 8.72 -4.49
CA LEU A 119 14.83 9.82 -5.26
C LEU A 119 14.90 11.07 -4.40
N THR A 120 16.11 11.60 -4.24
CA THR A 120 16.39 12.85 -3.52
C THR A 120 16.95 13.90 -4.50
N GLU A 121 17.21 15.11 -4.01
CA GLU A 121 17.88 16.15 -4.82
C GLU A 121 19.28 15.73 -5.30
N ASP A 122 19.96 14.87 -4.54
CA ASP A 122 21.31 14.38 -4.84
C ASP A 122 21.30 13.08 -5.70
N GLY A 123 20.13 12.55 -6.04
CA GLY A 123 19.94 11.32 -6.81
C GLY A 123 19.28 10.21 -6.02
N PHE A 124 19.44 8.96 -6.49
CA PHE A 124 18.85 7.81 -5.81
C PHE A 124 19.67 7.41 -4.58
N GLU A 125 19.00 7.30 -3.43
CA GLU A 125 19.52 6.66 -2.23
C GLU A 125 18.98 5.23 -2.13
N SER A 126 19.87 4.29 -1.80
CA SER A 126 19.52 2.86 -1.63
C SER A 126 18.68 2.61 -0.38
N SER A 127 18.03 1.45 -0.36
CA SER A 127 17.42 0.87 0.83
C SER A 127 18.40 0.85 2.01
N ARG A 128 17.86 1.07 3.21
CA ARG A 128 18.60 0.92 4.47
C ARG A 128 18.72 -0.54 4.92
N SER A 129 18.01 -1.44 4.24
CA SER A 129 18.01 -2.88 4.52
C SER A 129 19.22 -3.59 3.92
N THR A 130 19.56 -4.75 4.45
CA THR A 130 20.64 -5.58 3.92
C THR A 130 20.35 -5.97 2.47
N PRO A 131 21.27 -5.76 1.52
CA PRO A 131 21.11 -6.19 0.14
C PRO A 131 20.89 -7.70 0.02
N VAL A 132 20.10 -8.09 -0.98
CA VAL A 132 19.85 -9.49 -1.34
C VAL A 132 20.31 -9.77 -2.77
N GLU A 133 20.25 -11.03 -3.18
CA GLU A 133 20.46 -11.42 -4.57
C GLU A 133 19.35 -10.84 -5.45
N VAL A 134 19.70 -10.32 -6.61
CA VAL A 134 18.78 -9.67 -7.54
C VAL A 134 18.60 -10.46 -8.83
N PRO A 135 17.43 -10.37 -9.48
CA PRO A 135 16.27 -9.55 -9.11
C PRO A 135 15.53 -10.15 -7.91
N ALA A 136 15.15 -9.32 -6.93
CA ALA A 136 14.29 -9.74 -5.83
C ALA A 136 12.88 -10.07 -6.34
N THR A 137 12.32 -11.20 -5.94
CA THR A 137 10.99 -11.65 -6.37
C THR A 137 9.89 -11.18 -5.42
N VAL A 138 8.64 -11.25 -5.87
CA VAL A 138 7.49 -10.96 -5.02
C VAL A 138 7.33 -12.01 -3.91
N ASP A 139 7.70 -13.27 -4.20
CA ASP A 139 7.73 -14.35 -3.20
C ASP A 139 8.76 -14.06 -2.11
N ASP A 140 9.99 -13.70 -2.50
CA ASP A 140 11.05 -13.31 -1.56
C ASP A 140 10.59 -12.14 -0.68
N SER A 141 9.90 -11.17 -1.29
CA SER A 141 9.37 -9.99 -0.56
C SER A 141 8.25 -10.36 0.42
N ALA A 142 7.42 -11.36 0.10
CA ALA A 142 6.38 -11.85 1.02
C ALA A 142 6.98 -12.67 2.16
N GLU A 143 8.02 -13.49 1.89
CA GLU A 143 8.78 -14.20 2.93
C GLU A 143 9.52 -13.22 3.85
N ASP A 144 10.14 -12.20 3.29
CA ASP A 144 10.80 -11.15 4.06
C ASP A 144 9.82 -10.38 4.95
N LEU A 145 8.59 -10.14 4.49
CA LEU A 145 7.54 -9.53 5.30
C LEU A 145 7.16 -10.42 6.49
N ASP A 146 7.03 -11.74 6.30
CA ASP A 146 6.76 -12.69 7.39
C ASP A 146 7.88 -12.68 8.43
N LEU A 147 9.13 -12.80 7.98
CA LEU A 147 10.30 -12.77 8.86
C LEU A 147 10.39 -11.45 9.63
N LEU A 148 10.15 -10.33 8.95
CA LEU A 148 10.15 -8.99 9.55
C LEU A 148 9.10 -8.86 10.65
N LEU A 149 7.86 -9.22 10.37
CA LEU A 149 6.77 -9.09 11.35
C LEU A 149 7.00 -9.96 12.57
N ARG A 150 7.52 -11.18 12.40
CA ARG A 150 7.90 -12.05 13.52
C ARG A 150 9.07 -11.50 14.34
N ALA A 151 10.06 -10.90 13.68
CA ALA A 151 11.26 -10.38 14.35
C ALA A 151 11.06 -9.01 14.98
N SER A 152 10.12 -8.20 14.48
CA SER A 152 9.89 -6.82 14.93
C SER A 152 9.28 -6.72 16.32
N GLY A 153 8.64 -7.78 16.82
CA GLY A 153 7.85 -7.76 18.04
C GLY A 153 6.48 -7.08 17.87
N GLU A 154 6.09 -6.74 16.65
CA GLU A 154 4.72 -6.30 16.35
C GLU A 154 3.77 -7.49 16.43
N GLU A 155 2.57 -7.27 16.99
CA GLU A 155 1.58 -8.32 17.18
C GLU A 155 0.45 -8.17 16.16
N GLY A 156 0.10 -9.29 15.51
CA GLY A 156 -1.09 -9.38 14.65
C GLY A 156 -2.38 -9.54 15.45
N PRO A 157 -3.54 -9.67 14.78
CA PRO A 157 -3.63 -9.65 13.32
C PRO A 157 -3.48 -8.24 12.73
N TYR A 158 -2.85 -8.17 11.55
CA TYR A 158 -2.47 -6.92 10.87
C TYR A 158 -3.53 -6.45 9.88
N VAL A 159 -3.60 -5.14 9.64
CA VAL A 159 -4.19 -4.58 8.42
C VAL A 159 -3.04 -4.35 7.42
N LEU A 160 -3.06 -5.06 6.31
CA LEU A 160 -2.02 -4.97 5.29
C LEU A 160 -2.45 -3.97 4.21
N ALA A 161 -1.63 -2.95 3.93
CA ALA A 161 -1.90 -1.96 2.90
C ALA A 161 -0.80 -2.00 1.84
N GLY A 162 -1.14 -2.44 0.62
CA GLY A 162 -0.19 -2.62 -0.48
C GLY A 162 -0.43 -1.65 -1.62
N HIS A 163 0.58 -0.81 -1.91
CA HIS A 163 0.59 0.09 -3.06
C HIS A 163 1.24 -0.59 -4.27
N SER A 164 0.62 -0.51 -5.44
CA SER A 164 1.19 -1.01 -6.70
C SER A 164 1.73 -2.45 -6.54
N LEU A 165 3.06 -2.69 -6.68
CA LEU A 165 3.71 -3.99 -6.46
C LEU A 165 3.51 -4.51 -5.02
N GLY A 166 3.30 -3.64 -4.04
CA GLY A 166 2.96 -4.05 -2.68
C GLY A 166 1.64 -4.84 -2.59
N GLY A 167 0.72 -4.65 -3.55
CA GLY A 167 -0.53 -5.40 -3.63
C GLY A 167 -0.33 -6.91 -3.77
N PRO A 168 0.43 -7.39 -4.76
CA PRO A 168 0.88 -8.79 -4.85
C PRO A 168 1.50 -9.33 -3.56
N ILE A 169 2.40 -8.56 -2.96
CA ILE A 169 3.11 -8.98 -1.73
C ILE A 169 2.12 -9.24 -0.59
N VAL A 170 1.19 -8.30 -0.33
CA VAL A 170 0.20 -8.48 0.74
C VAL A 170 -0.79 -9.61 0.44
N ARG A 171 -1.09 -9.89 -0.84
CA ARG A 171 -1.92 -11.04 -1.22
C ARG A 171 -1.22 -12.37 -0.92
N LEU A 172 0.05 -12.50 -1.25
CA LEU A 172 0.84 -13.70 -0.95
C LEU A 172 0.93 -13.92 0.55
N TYR A 173 1.27 -12.86 1.30
CA TYR A 173 1.31 -12.94 2.76
C TYR A 173 -0.05 -13.39 3.33
N ALA A 174 -1.14 -12.75 2.92
CA ALA A 174 -2.48 -13.06 3.43
C ALA A 174 -2.94 -14.48 3.09
N ALA A 175 -2.54 -15.01 1.94
CA ALA A 175 -2.82 -16.40 1.56
C ALA A 175 -2.02 -17.41 2.38
N ALA A 176 -0.76 -17.09 2.73
CA ALA A 176 0.12 -17.94 3.52
C ALA A 176 -0.18 -17.87 5.03
N HIS A 177 -0.61 -16.71 5.52
CA HIS A 177 -0.82 -16.41 6.95
C HIS A 177 -2.23 -15.82 7.21
N PRO A 178 -3.31 -16.57 6.89
CA PRO A 178 -4.67 -16.03 6.95
C PRO A 178 -5.12 -15.61 8.35
N ASP A 179 -4.60 -16.24 9.39
CA ASP A 179 -4.96 -15.94 10.78
C ASP A 179 -4.26 -14.67 11.31
N ASP A 180 -3.22 -14.20 10.62
CA ASP A 180 -2.46 -13.00 10.99
C ASP A 180 -2.98 -11.73 10.31
N VAL A 181 -4.10 -11.81 9.55
CA VAL A 181 -4.66 -10.69 8.78
C VAL A 181 -6.03 -10.30 9.30
N ALA A 182 -6.16 -9.03 9.72
CA ALA A 182 -7.43 -8.42 10.16
C ALA A 182 -8.15 -7.67 9.03
N GLY A 183 -7.44 -7.26 7.98
CA GLY A 183 -7.98 -6.55 6.84
C GLY A 183 -6.93 -6.27 5.78
N ILE A 184 -7.38 -5.94 4.57
CA ILE A 184 -6.50 -5.63 3.43
C ILE A 184 -6.94 -4.32 2.79
N VAL A 185 -5.97 -3.45 2.45
CA VAL A 185 -6.17 -2.24 1.67
C VAL A 185 -5.27 -2.32 0.43
N PHE A 186 -5.87 -2.43 -0.73
CA PHE A 186 -5.18 -2.30 -2.01
C PHE A 186 -5.18 -0.84 -2.44
N ILE A 187 -4.00 -0.28 -2.71
CA ILE A 187 -3.82 1.12 -3.11
C ILE A 187 -3.26 1.09 -4.53
N ASP A 188 -4.10 1.31 -5.53
CA ASP A 188 -3.73 1.21 -6.95
C ASP A 188 -2.91 -0.06 -7.26
N ALA A 189 -3.30 -1.15 -6.64
CA ALA A 189 -2.51 -2.36 -6.56
C ALA A 189 -2.33 -3.01 -7.93
N LEU A 190 -1.13 -3.50 -8.19
CA LEU A 190 -0.88 -4.35 -9.35
C LEU A 190 -1.69 -5.63 -9.23
N SER A 191 -2.33 -6.05 -10.31
CA SER A 191 -3.10 -7.28 -10.34
C SER A 191 -2.85 -8.08 -11.62
N GLU A 192 -3.14 -9.37 -11.57
CA GLU A 192 -3.00 -10.27 -12.73
C GLU A 192 -3.90 -9.91 -13.92
N ASN A 193 -4.87 -9.03 -13.68
CA ASN A 193 -5.84 -8.62 -14.71
C ASN A 193 -5.43 -7.35 -15.46
N LEU A 194 -4.34 -6.67 -15.05
CA LEU A 194 -3.88 -5.45 -15.74
C LEU A 194 -3.62 -5.70 -17.24
N GLY A 195 -3.04 -6.84 -17.59
CA GLY A 195 -2.75 -7.18 -18.98
C GLY A 195 -3.97 -7.58 -19.83
N ASP A 196 -5.11 -7.87 -19.22
CA ASP A 196 -6.28 -8.42 -19.94
C ASP A 196 -6.90 -7.39 -20.92
N GLY A 197 -6.75 -6.09 -20.63
CA GLY A 197 -7.20 -4.99 -21.51
C GLY A 197 -6.13 -4.49 -22.48
N LEU A 198 -4.93 -5.08 -22.49
CA LEU A 198 -3.79 -4.64 -23.29
C LEU A 198 -3.45 -5.63 -24.40
N THR A 199 -2.97 -5.13 -25.52
CA THR A 199 -2.31 -5.97 -26.54
C THR A 199 -0.95 -6.44 -26.04
N ALA A 200 -0.41 -7.52 -26.63
CA ALA A 200 0.93 -8.03 -26.27
C ALA A 200 2.01 -6.95 -26.40
N ALA A 201 1.93 -6.09 -27.45
CA ALA A 201 2.87 -4.98 -27.62
C ALA A 201 2.75 -3.91 -26.52
N GLN A 202 1.53 -3.65 -26.02
CA GLN A 202 1.31 -2.71 -24.92
C GLN A 202 1.79 -3.28 -23.57
N VAL A 203 1.64 -4.59 -23.35
CA VAL A 203 2.24 -5.26 -22.18
C VAL A 203 3.77 -5.15 -22.23
N GLU A 204 4.38 -5.38 -23.39
CA GLU A 204 5.82 -5.20 -23.57
C GLU A 204 6.24 -3.73 -23.32
N SER A 205 5.46 -2.77 -23.82
CA SER A 205 5.70 -1.35 -23.55
C SER A 205 5.60 -1.01 -22.06
N PHE A 206 4.66 -1.61 -21.33
CA PHE A 206 4.54 -1.44 -19.89
C PHE A 206 5.78 -1.96 -19.14
N GLU A 207 6.30 -3.11 -19.54
CA GLU A 207 7.53 -3.66 -18.95
C GLU A 207 8.76 -2.82 -19.28
N GLN A 208 8.85 -2.33 -20.52
CA GLN A 208 9.92 -1.40 -20.92
C GLN A 208 9.85 -0.08 -20.13
N LEU A 209 8.64 0.43 -19.84
CA LEU A 209 8.45 1.63 -19.03
C LEU A 209 8.95 1.42 -17.60
N ASN A 210 8.61 0.30 -16.97
CA ASN A 210 9.09 -0.06 -15.63
C ASN A 210 10.62 -0.24 -15.61
N SER A 211 11.17 -0.88 -16.64
CA SER A 211 12.62 -1.02 -16.80
C SER A 211 13.30 0.34 -16.96
N ALA A 212 12.73 1.25 -17.76
CA ALA A 212 13.25 2.60 -17.93
C ALA A 212 13.20 3.41 -16.62
N ALA A 213 12.12 3.29 -15.84
CA ALA A 213 11.98 3.93 -14.53
C ALA A 213 13.01 3.41 -13.50
N SER A 214 13.57 2.23 -13.74
CA SER A 214 14.63 1.66 -12.90
C SER A 214 16.05 2.12 -13.31
N GLN A 215 16.18 2.79 -14.47
CA GLN A 215 17.48 3.30 -14.91
C GLN A 215 18.00 4.41 -13.98
N GLY A 216 19.30 4.35 -13.71
CA GLY A 216 19.94 5.29 -12.79
C GLY A 216 19.84 4.93 -11.30
N ARG A 217 19.09 3.90 -10.95
CA ARG A 217 19.11 3.35 -9.60
C ARG A 217 20.44 2.65 -9.32
N PRO A 218 20.87 2.58 -8.06
CA PRO A 218 22.07 1.84 -7.65
C PRO A 218 21.99 0.35 -8.06
N PRO A 219 23.13 -0.31 -8.36
CA PRO A 219 23.18 -1.76 -8.53
C PRO A 219 22.58 -2.48 -7.32
N GLY A 220 21.82 -3.55 -7.56
CA GLY A 220 21.12 -4.27 -6.49
C GLY A 220 19.72 -3.75 -6.21
N SER A 221 19.18 -2.90 -7.10
CA SER A 221 17.82 -2.35 -6.98
C SER A 221 16.83 -3.00 -7.95
N GLU A 222 17.15 -4.17 -8.49
CA GLU A 222 16.29 -4.87 -9.46
C GLU A 222 15.25 -5.72 -8.72
N GLU A 223 13.96 -5.38 -8.91
CA GLU A 223 12.83 -6.22 -8.53
C GLU A 223 12.22 -6.86 -9.78
N THR A 224 11.62 -8.04 -9.66
CA THR A 224 11.04 -8.80 -10.79
C THR A 224 9.83 -8.13 -11.39
N PHE A 225 9.69 -8.30 -12.71
CA PHE A 225 8.68 -7.66 -13.53
C PHE A 225 7.37 -8.43 -13.64
N TYR A 226 6.37 -7.70 -14.07
CA TYR A 226 4.96 -8.00 -14.07
C TYR A 226 4.57 -9.26 -14.86
N SER A 227 4.85 -9.33 -16.17
CA SER A 227 4.17 -10.32 -17.02
C SER A 227 4.70 -11.73 -16.85
N THR A 228 5.98 -11.88 -16.60
CA THR A 228 6.64 -13.19 -16.58
C THR A 228 6.73 -13.81 -15.19
N ALA A 229 6.67 -12.99 -14.15
CA ALA A 229 6.81 -13.46 -12.77
C ALA A 229 5.56 -13.21 -11.92
N VAL A 230 5.06 -11.95 -11.90
CA VAL A 230 3.97 -11.57 -10.98
C VAL A 230 2.61 -12.12 -11.43
N VAL A 231 2.28 -12.01 -12.73
CA VAL A 231 0.96 -12.45 -13.24
C VAL A 231 0.72 -13.95 -13.07
N PRO A 232 1.64 -14.84 -13.47
CA PRO A 232 1.45 -16.27 -13.26
C PRO A 232 1.27 -16.61 -11.78
N LEU A 233 2.10 -16.00 -10.92
CA LEU A 233 2.05 -16.20 -9.48
C LEU A 233 0.69 -15.83 -8.90
N LEU A 234 0.17 -14.62 -9.22
CA LEU A 234 -1.11 -14.14 -8.70
C LEU A 234 -2.32 -14.95 -9.18
N ARG A 235 -2.23 -15.61 -10.34
CA ARG A 235 -3.29 -16.51 -10.84
C ARG A 235 -3.39 -17.79 -10.02
N ASP A 236 -2.28 -18.24 -9.46
CA ASP A 236 -2.19 -19.48 -8.68
C ASP A 236 -2.32 -19.26 -7.16
N VAL A 237 -2.29 -17.98 -6.70
CA VAL A 237 -2.47 -17.64 -5.28
C VAL A 237 -3.85 -18.08 -4.78
N PRO A 238 -3.93 -18.82 -3.66
CA PRO A 238 -5.19 -19.12 -3.00
C PRO A 238 -6.00 -17.85 -2.69
N ALA A 239 -7.31 -18.02 -2.56
CA ALA A 239 -8.16 -16.90 -2.14
C ALA A 239 -7.66 -16.35 -0.79
N ALA A 240 -7.62 -15.02 -0.69
CA ALA A 240 -7.30 -14.37 0.58
C ALA A 240 -8.38 -14.71 1.65
N PRO A 241 -8.04 -14.61 2.94
CA PRO A 241 -9.01 -14.84 4.00
C PRO A 241 -10.22 -13.89 3.86
N PRO A 242 -11.40 -14.28 4.33
CA PRO A 242 -12.61 -13.44 4.26
C PRO A 242 -12.54 -12.32 5.31
N VAL A 243 -11.66 -11.37 5.12
CA VAL A 243 -11.47 -10.20 5.97
C VAL A 243 -11.98 -8.92 5.27
N PRO A 244 -12.30 -7.86 6.03
CA PRO A 244 -12.62 -6.58 5.42
C PRO A 244 -11.53 -6.15 4.43
N THR A 245 -11.93 -5.91 3.19
CA THR A 245 -11.02 -5.52 2.12
C THR A 245 -11.49 -4.25 1.44
N ILE A 246 -10.57 -3.34 1.17
CA ILE A 246 -10.80 -2.07 0.47
C ILE A 246 -9.87 -2.02 -0.72
N VAL A 247 -10.40 -1.62 -1.88
CA VAL A 247 -9.61 -1.29 -3.07
C VAL A 247 -9.73 0.21 -3.30
N LEU A 248 -8.63 0.92 -3.22
CA LEU A 248 -8.49 2.33 -3.54
C LEU A 248 -7.88 2.45 -4.92
N THR A 249 -8.56 3.17 -5.80
CA THR A 249 -8.13 3.43 -7.17
C THR A 249 -7.88 4.92 -7.33
N ALA A 250 -6.78 5.30 -7.97
CA ALA A 250 -6.54 6.70 -8.33
C ALA A 250 -7.68 7.21 -9.23
N ASP A 251 -8.09 8.44 -9.05
CA ASP A 251 -9.12 9.11 -9.84
C ASP A 251 -8.53 9.92 -11.01
N GLU A 252 -7.22 10.16 -10.98
CA GLU A 252 -6.48 10.86 -12.02
C GLU A 252 -5.27 10.05 -12.47
N TRP A 253 -5.04 10.06 -13.79
CA TRP A 253 -3.87 9.43 -14.39
C TRP A 253 -2.70 10.42 -14.50
N PRO A 254 -1.52 10.14 -13.94
CA PRO A 254 -0.40 11.08 -13.97
C PRO A 254 0.20 11.28 -15.37
N LEU A 255 0.06 10.30 -16.27
CA LEU A 255 0.55 10.39 -17.66
C LEU A 255 -0.54 10.93 -18.60
N THR A 256 -1.01 12.14 -18.34
CA THR A 256 -1.97 12.82 -19.22
C THR A 256 -1.38 13.06 -20.61
N ALA A 257 -2.21 13.31 -21.62
CA ALA A 257 -1.75 13.61 -22.98
C ALA A 257 -0.72 14.74 -23.02
N GLU A 258 -0.94 15.80 -22.24
CA GLU A 258 0.00 16.94 -22.14
C GLU A 258 1.37 16.51 -21.57
N VAL A 259 1.37 15.70 -20.50
CA VAL A 259 2.60 15.17 -19.89
C VAL A 259 3.34 14.27 -20.88
N VAL A 260 2.63 13.39 -21.57
CA VAL A 260 3.24 12.48 -22.55
C VAL A 260 3.84 13.25 -23.73
N GLU A 261 3.09 14.18 -24.32
CA GLU A 261 3.56 14.96 -25.48
C GLU A 261 4.75 15.84 -25.11
N SER A 262 4.70 16.53 -23.96
CA SER A 262 5.81 17.37 -23.49
C SER A 262 7.05 16.57 -23.12
N GLY A 263 6.88 15.43 -22.45
CA GLY A 263 7.97 14.55 -22.06
C GLY A 263 8.69 13.92 -23.27
N ARG A 264 7.93 13.52 -24.30
CA ARG A 264 8.49 13.04 -25.57
C ARG A 264 9.24 14.15 -26.32
N ALA A 265 8.66 15.34 -26.38
CA ALA A 265 9.31 16.49 -27.02
C ALA A 265 10.61 16.91 -26.30
N ALA A 266 10.66 16.77 -24.99
CA ALA A 266 11.85 17.02 -24.17
C ALA A 266 12.85 15.85 -24.16
N GLY A 267 12.50 14.69 -24.70
CA GLY A 267 13.32 13.47 -24.65
C GLY A 267 13.42 12.84 -23.24
N THR A 268 12.52 13.19 -22.34
CA THR A 268 12.43 12.63 -20.97
C THR A 268 11.56 11.39 -20.92
N LEU A 269 10.71 11.17 -21.91
CA LEU A 269 9.96 9.93 -22.08
C LEU A 269 10.40 9.18 -23.33
N PRO A 270 10.49 7.82 -23.26
CA PRO A 270 10.78 6.99 -24.43
C PRO A 270 9.76 7.18 -25.56
N GLU A 271 10.17 6.98 -26.81
CA GLU A 271 9.30 7.16 -27.98
C GLU A 271 8.07 6.23 -27.98
N PHE A 272 8.19 5.03 -27.39
CA PHE A 272 7.08 4.07 -27.29
C PHE A 272 5.99 4.49 -26.29
N VAL A 273 6.27 5.45 -25.40
CA VAL A 273 5.28 6.01 -24.47
C VAL A 273 4.42 7.01 -25.24
N THR A 274 3.33 6.53 -25.81
CA THR A 274 2.37 7.34 -26.58
C THR A 274 1.09 7.59 -25.78
N VAL A 275 0.34 8.62 -26.14
CA VAL A 275 -0.97 8.91 -25.53
C VAL A 275 -1.90 7.69 -25.66
N GLU A 276 -1.93 7.05 -26.84
CA GLU A 276 -2.73 5.83 -27.06
C GLU A 276 -2.36 4.69 -26.09
N PHE A 277 -1.05 4.49 -25.87
CA PHE A 277 -0.58 3.47 -24.93
C PHE A 277 -0.97 3.83 -23.49
N THR A 278 -0.75 5.07 -23.07
CA THR A 278 -1.05 5.50 -21.69
C THR A 278 -2.54 5.50 -21.39
N ASP A 279 -3.39 5.89 -22.36
CA ASP A 279 -4.85 5.81 -22.23
C ASP A 279 -5.33 4.35 -22.13
N ALA A 280 -4.75 3.44 -22.94
CA ALA A 280 -5.07 2.01 -22.86
C ALA A 280 -4.63 1.41 -21.51
N LEU A 281 -3.44 1.77 -21.04
CA LEU A 281 -2.92 1.32 -19.74
C LEU A 281 -3.82 1.78 -18.60
N TRP A 282 -4.21 3.05 -18.60
CA TRP A 282 -5.13 3.61 -17.61
C TRP A 282 -6.49 2.93 -17.62
N ALA A 283 -7.10 2.77 -18.80
CA ALA A 283 -8.38 2.07 -18.93
C ALA A 283 -8.29 0.62 -18.43
N SER A 284 -7.19 -0.08 -18.73
CA SER A 284 -6.95 -1.44 -18.26
C SER A 284 -6.74 -1.50 -16.74
N GLN A 285 -6.03 -0.53 -16.16
CA GLN A 285 -5.86 -0.42 -14.71
C GLN A 285 -7.20 -0.27 -13.99
N LEU A 286 -8.08 0.63 -14.44
CA LEU A 286 -9.40 0.82 -13.84
C LEU A 286 -10.23 -0.48 -13.86
N VAL A 287 -10.26 -1.19 -14.98
CA VAL A 287 -10.94 -2.48 -15.09
C VAL A 287 -10.30 -3.53 -14.17
N ALA A 288 -8.98 -3.55 -14.07
CA ALA A 288 -8.26 -4.47 -13.22
C ALA A 288 -8.56 -4.24 -11.72
N GLN A 289 -8.71 -2.97 -11.29
CA GLN A 289 -9.12 -2.62 -9.93
C GLN A 289 -10.57 -3.05 -9.65
N ASP A 290 -11.49 -2.86 -10.59
CA ASP A 290 -12.89 -3.33 -10.46
C ASP A 290 -12.94 -4.87 -10.32
N VAL A 291 -12.15 -5.59 -11.12
CA VAL A 291 -12.05 -7.06 -11.02
C VAL A 291 -11.43 -7.47 -9.68
N LEU A 292 -10.39 -6.76 -9.22
CA LEU A 292 -9.78 -7.02 -7.92
C LEU A 292 -10.79 -6.80 -6.79
N ALA A 293 -11.54 -5.70 -6.81
CA ALA A 293 -12.58 -5.42 -5.82
C ALA A 293 -13.72 -6.45 -5.81
N ALA A 294 -14.03 -7.05 -6.96
CA ALA A 294 -15.06 -8.08 -7.06
C ALA A 294 -14.61 -9.46 -6.52
N LYS A 295 -13.31 -9.66 -6.23
CA LYS A 295 -12.78 -10.92 -5.68
C LYS A 295 -12.91 -11.00 -4.17
N PHE A 296 -13.10 -9.87 -3.50
CA PHE A 296 -13.16 -9.72 -2.05
C PHE A 296 -14.48 -9.10 -1.60
#